data_052badac8378fd140b960130eee12abf
#
_entry.id   052badac8378fd140b960130eee12abf
#
_cell.length_a   1.000
_cell.length_b   1.000
_cell.length_c   1.000
_cell.angle_alpha   90.00
_cell.angle_beta   90.00
_cell.angle_gamma   90.00
#
_symmetry.space_group_name_H-M   'P 1'
#
loop_
_entity.id
_entity.type
_entity.pdbx_description
1 polymer ?
#
loop_
_entity_poly.entity_id
_entity_poly.type
_entity_poly.pdbx_seq_one_letter_code
_entity_poly.pdbx_strand_id
1 'polypeptide(L)'
;RAQTQERGRVIADDKTEAAAPLPNDGTRQTRANDQRRQIETLRFLSRVPYVIGHFLLKALPVLGFLAVAYLATWLLPWSDRATVVTLTLAEAYSIARGLYLLVETALAPRSPTIRLLPAGDRTARLLTRWWNFLVAAPSVVICLSVLGEEFDLSSRGTEAMIRAVVLVEHILIAAFIWRFRHIVARALQPQSLQDRPFWVFVGAVARLWWVPALFFDISLWIVWAAHLRGGYM
;
A
#
# COMPACT_ATOMS: atom_id res chain seq x y z
N ARG A 1 -42.70 -58.41 40.91
CA ARG A 1 -41.95 -58.63 39.61
C ARG A 1 -42.16 -57.45 38.61
N ALA A 2 -43.23 -56.68 38.66
CA ALA A 2 -43.46 -55.55 37.74
C ALA A 2 -42.54 -54.34 38.00
N GLN A 3 -42.25 -53.98 39.25
CA GLN A 3 -41.42 -52.82 39.60
C GLN A 3 -39.93 -52.96 39.23
N THR A 4 -39.44 -54.16 39.09
CA THR A 4 -38.03 -54.41 38.73
C THR A 4 -37.80 -54.23 37.22
N GLN A 5 -38.86 -54.41 36.39
CA GLN A 5 -38.80 -54.29 34.93
C GLN A 5 -38.84 -52.82 34.48
N GLU A 6 -39.59 -51.99 35.25
CA GLU A 6 -39.70 -50.56 34.96
C GLU A 6 -38.42 -49.80 35.32
N ARG A 7 -37.72 -50.14 36.38
CA ARG A 7 -36.39 -49.58 36.73
C ARG A 7 -35.31 -49.92 35.68
N GLY A 8 -35.39 -51.10 35.07
CA GLY A 8 -34.47 -51.49 33.98
C GLY A 8 -34.66 -50.67 32.68
N ARG A 9 -35.91 -50.24 32.41
CA ARG A 9 -36.21 -49.44 31.21
C ARG A 9 -35.79 -47.97 31.34
N VAL A 10 -35.96 -47.37 32.52
CA VAL A 10 -35.56 -46.00 32.79
C VAL A 10 -34.03 -45.83 32.75
N ILE A 11 -33.28 -46.86 33.18
CA ILE A 11 -31.79 -46.82 33.15
C ILE A 11 -31.26 -47.08 31.73
N ALA A 12 -32.02 -47.79 30.87
CA ALA A 12 -31.63 -48.01 29.48
C ALA A 12 -31.86 -46.75 28.60
N ASP A 13 -32.93 -45.99 28.85
CA ASP A 13 -33.20 -44.72 28.13
C ASP A 13 -32.20 -43.61 28.46
N ASP A 14 -31.77 -43.55 29.73
CA ASP A 14 -30.76 -42.54 30.18
C ASP A 14 -29.36 -42.80 29.58
N LYS A 15 -29.04 -44.03 29.16
CA LYS A 15 -27.78 -44.34 28.48
C LYS A 15 -27.79 -44.07 26.97
N THR A 16 -28.98 -43.92 26.37
CA THR A 16 -29.10 -43.65 24.91
C THR A 16 -29.04 -42.19 24.58
N GLU A 17 -29.31 -41.30 25.57
CA GLU A 17 -29.26 -39.85 25.40
C GLU A 17 -27.84 -39.25 25.59
N ALA A 18 -26.89 -40.07 26.08
CA ALA A 18 -25.54 -39.60 26.46
C ALA A 18 -24.47 -39.73 25.35
N ALA A 19 -24.83 -39.97 24.10
CA ALA A 19 -23.85 -40.11 23.04
C ALA A 19 -24.17 -39.25 21.81
N ALA A 20 -24.39 -37.95 22.02
CA ALA A 20 -24.16 -37.01 20.97
C ALA A 20 -22.63 -37.00 20.66
N PRO A 21 -22.21 -37.31 19.43
CA PRO A 21 -20.78 -37.37 19.13
C PRO A 21 -20.18 -35.99 19.42
N LEU A 22 -19.21 -35.99 20.32
CA LEU A 22 -18.42 -34.80 20.63
C LEU A 22 -17.90 -34.21 19.29
N PRO A 23 -18.14 -32.97 18.99
CA PRO A 23 -17.71 -32.38 17.73
C PRO A 23 -16.19 -32.57 17.59
N ASN A 24 -15.81 -33.20 16.48
CA ASN A 24 -14.44 -33.58 16.14
C ASN A 24 -13.52 -32.37 16.38
N ASP A 25 -12.35 -32.54 16.99
CA ASP A 25 -11.41 -31.47 17.31
C ASP A 25 -11.11 -30.60 16.09
N GLY A 26 -11.11 -31.14 14.88
CA GLY A 26 -10.98 -30.40 13.63
C GLY A 26 -12.11 -29.39 13.39
N THR A 27 -13.35 -29.70 13.78
CA THR A 27 -14.49 -28.77 13.60
C THR A 27 -14.48 -27.63 14.62
N ARG A 28 -13.96 -27.88 15.82
CA ARG A 28 -13.77 -26.84 16.85
C ARG A 28 -12.66 -25.87 16.47
N GLN A 29 -11.54 -26.38 15.96
CA GLN A 29 -10.43 -25.57 15.48
C GLN A 29 -10.82 -24.71 14.27
N THR A 30 -11.57 -25.26 13.32
CA THR A 30 -12.05 -24.50 12.15
C THR A 30 -12.98 -23.36 12.56
N ARG A 31 -13.96 -23.64 13.44
CA ARG A 31 -14.87 -22.59 13.97
C ARG A 31 -14.13 -21.53 14.78
N ALA A 32 -13.17 -21.90 15.59
CA ALA A 32 -12.35 -20.94 16.36
C ALA A 32 -11.48 -20.06 15.43
N ASN A 33 -10.94 -20.64 14.36
CA ASN A 33 -10.18 -19.89 13.34
C ASN A 33 -11.07 -18.95 12.53
N ASP A 34 -12.28 -19.36 12.18
CA ASP A 34 -13.26 -18.53 11.46
C ASP A 34 -13.76 -17.37 12.34
N GLN A 35 -14.02 -17.63 13.62
CA GLN A 35 -14.35 -16.58 14.58
C GLN A 35 -13.19 -15.56 14.76
N ARG A 36 -11.95 -16.02 14.86
CA ARG A 36 -10.79 -15.14 14.95
C ARG A 36 -10.66 -14.28 13.70
N ARG A 37 -10.81 -14.84 12.50
CA ARG A 37 -10.80 -14.09 11.24
C ARG A 37 -11.92 -13.05 11.18
N GLN A 38 -13.14 -13.39 11.60
CA GLN A 38 -14.25 -12.45 11.66
C GLN A 38 -13.99 -11.30 12.64
N ILE A 39 -13.44 -11.59 13.81
CA ILE A 39 -13.09 -10.56 14.80
C ILE A 39 -11.98 -9.66 14.28
N GLU A 40 -10.98 -10.21 13.59
CA GLU A 40 -9.90 -9.44 12.97
C GLU A 40 -10.41 -8.54 11.85
N THR A 41 -11.31 -9.05 11.01
CA THR A 41 -11.94 -8.29 9.91
C THR A 41 -12.82 -7.14 10.46
N LEU A 42 -13.60 -7.41 11.48
CA LEU A 42 -14.44 -6.39 12.15
C LEU A 42 -13.57 -5.32 12.83
N ARG A 43 -12.48 -5.71 13.47
CA ARG A 43 -11.50 -4.78 14.05
C ARG A 43 -10.80 -3.93 12.99
N PHE A 44 -10.53 -4.50 11.83
CA PHE A 44 -9.97 -3.76 10.69
C PHE A 44 -11.00 -2.74 10.18
N LEU A 45 -12.22 -3.17 9.92
CA LEU A 45 -13.30 -2.29 9.43
C LEU A 45 -13.63 -1.15 10.40
N SER A 46 -13.60 -1.40 11.71
CA SER A 46 -13.84 -0.36 12.71
C SER A 46 -12.74 0.70 12.79
N ARG A 47 -11.52 0.40 12.31
CA ARG A 47 -10.40 1.35 12.26
C ARG A 47 -10.42 2.23 11.02
N VAL A 48 -11.01 1.76 9.92
CA VAL A 48 -11.02 2.46 8.62
C VAL A 48 -11.61 3.87 8.73
N PRO A 49 -12.78 4.13 9.33
CA PRO A 49 -13.33 5.47 9.43
C PRO A 49 -12.45 6.42 10.25
N TYR A 50 -11.79 5.90 11.29
CA TYR A 50 -10.84 6.69 12.08
C TYR A 50 -9.58 7.07 11.28
N VAL A 51 -9.07 6.13 10.49
CA VAL A 51 -7.91 6.36 9.61
C VAL A 51 -8.25 7.36 8.51
N ILE A 52 -9.44 7.25 7.91
CA ILE A 52 -9.94 8.22 6.93
C ILE A 52 -10.07 9.61 7.57
N GLY A 53 -10.69 9.73 8.74
CA GLY A 53 -10.79 11.00 9.46
C GLY A 53 -9.43 11.61 9.77
N HIS A 54 -8.48 10.80 10.20
CA HIS A 54 -7.12 11.23 10.47
C HIS A 54 -6.38 11.69 9.20
N PHE A 55 -6.58 10.98 8.08
CA PHE A 55 -6.06 11.38 6.77
C PHE A 55 -6.64 12.73 6.33
N LEU A 56 -7.97 12.89 6.38
CA LEU A 56 -8.64 14.13 6.00
C LEU A 56 -8.17 15.32 6.84
N LEU A 57 -8.03 15.12 8.15
CA LEU A 57 -7.52 16.16 9.05
C LEU A 57 -6.08 16.57 8.70
N LYS A 58 -5.23 15.61 8.34
CA LYS A 58 -3.84 15.88 7.89
C LYS A 58 -3.78 16.47 6.49
N ALA A 59 -4.75 16.15 5.62
CA ALA A 59 -4.84 16.70 4.27
C ALA A 59 -5.34 18.14 4.25
N LEU A 60 -6.09 18.57 5.29
CA LEU A 60 -6.67 19.90 5.36
C LEU A 60 -5.66 21.05 5.14
N PRO A 61 -4.48 21.08 5.77
CA PRO A 61 -3.49 22.12 5.50
C PRO A 61 -2.94 22.09 4.07
N VAL A 62 -2.86 20.90 3.44
CA VAL A 62 -2.43 20.78 2.03
C VAL A 62 -3.49 21.34 1.09
N LEU A 63 -4.75 21.01 1.34
CA LEU A 63 -5.90 21.55 0.60
C LEU A 63 -6.04 23.07 0.81
N GLY A 64 -5.81 23.55 2.05
CA GLY A 64 -5.77 24.97 2.37
C GLY A 64 -4.67 25.70 1.63
N PHE A 65 -3.48 25.14 1.55
CA PHE A 65 -2.37 25.70 0.77
C PHE A 65 -2.72 25.80 -0.72
N LEU A 66 -3.30 24.73 -1.29
CA LEU A 66 -3.73 24.72 -2.67
C LEU A 66 -4.84 25.76 -2.94
N ALA A 67 -5.83 25.83 -2.05
CA ALA A 67 -6.90 26.84 -2.14
C ALA A 67 -6.37 28.28 -2.08
N VAL A 68 -5.38 28.54 -1.22
CA VAL A 68 -4.73 29.86 -1.13
C VAL A 68 -3.97 30.17 -2.43
N ALA A 69 -3.28 29.20 -3.03
CA ALA A 69 -2.58 29.40 -4.30
C ALA A 69 -3.57 29.78 -5.42
N TYR A 70 -4.67 29.05 -5.56
CA TYR A 70 -5.73 29.38 -6.53
C TYR A 70 -6.38 30.74 -6.25
N LEU A 71 -6.68 31.04 -4.98
CA LEU A 71 -7.27 32.32 -4.59
C LEU A 71 -6.32 33.48 -4.89
N ALA A 72 -5.04 33.31 -4.64
CA ALA A 72 -4.03 34.33 -4.91
C ALA A 72 -3.91 34.63 -6.41
N THR A 73 -3.92 33.59 -7.27
CA THR A 73 -3.89 33.78 -8.73
C THR A 73 -5.17 34.40 -9.27
N TRP A 74 -6.31 34.23 -8.61
CA TRP A 74 -7.59 34.82 -9.00
C TRP A 74 -7.74 36.29 -8.53
N LEU A 75 -7.22 36.63 -7.34
CA LEU A 75 -7.38 37.94 -6.75
C LEU A 75 -6.32 38.95 -7.18
N LEU A 76 -5.11 38.48 -7.49
CA LEU A 76 -3.98 39.37 -7.80
C LEU A 76 -3.78 39.49 -9.31
N PRO A 77 -3.46 40.66 -9.84
CA PRO A 77 -3.19 40.88 -11.27
C PRO A 77 -1.80 40.32 -11.66
N TRP A 78 -1.67 39.03 -11.63
CA TRP A 78 -0.44 38.35 -12.00
C TRP A 78 -0.32 38.20 -13.51
N SER A 79 0.91 38.10 -14.03
CA SER A 79 1.13 37.73 -15.40
C SER A 79 0.74 36.25 -15.62
N ASP A 80 0.33 35.89 -16.84
CA ASP A 80 -0.02 34.50 -17.17
C ASP A 80 1.10 33.53 -16.80
N ARG A 81 2.35 33.90 -17.07
CA ARG A 81 3.55 33.13 -16.71
C ARG A 81 3.68 32.91 -15.18
N ALA A 82 3.49 33.96 -14.38
CA ALA A 82 3.54 33.84 -12.92
C ALA A 82 2.42 32.95 -12.37
N THR A 83 1.24 33.01 -12.98
CA THR A 83 0.10 32.16 -12.63
C THR A 83 0.41 30.70 -12.90
N VAL A 84 0.90 30.36 -14.11
CA VAL A 84 1.28 28.98 -14.49
C VAL A 84 2.34 28.43 -13.55
N VAL A 85 3.41 29.18 -13.30
CA VAL A 85 4.50 28.76 -12.38
C VAL A 85 3.98 28.48 -10.98
N THR A 86 3.18 29.42 -10.44
CA THR A 86 2.65 29.29 -9.06
C THR A 86 1.73 28.09 -8.91
N LEU A 87 0.78 27.89 -9.84
CA LEU A 87 -0.16 26.79 -9.80
C LEU A 87 0.57 25.44 -10.01
N THR A 88 1.48 25.36 -10.96
CA THR A 88 2.27 24.14 -11.19
C THR A 88 3.03 23.70 -9.94
N LEU A 89 3.70 24.62 -9.26
CA LEU A 89 4.43 24.31 -8.03
C LEU A 89 3.48 23.92 -6.88
N ALA A 90 2.35 24.64 -6.76
CA ALA A 90 1.36 24.35 -5.72
C ALA A 90 0.69 22.99 -5.92
N GLU A 91 0.33 22.65 -7.15
CA GLU A 91 -0.28 21.38 -7.49
C GLU A 91 0.70 20.21 -7.32
N ALA A 92 1.91 20.31 -7.86
CA ALA A 92 2.93 19.30 -7.73
C ALA A 92 3.28 19.01 -6.26
N TYR A 93 3.42 20.06 -5.44
CA TYR A 93 3.62 19.91 -3.99
C TYR A 93 2.43 19.25 -3.33
N SER A 94 1.21 19.66 -3.68
CA SER A 94 -0.02 19.15 -3.06
C SER A 94 -0.26 17.67 -3.41
N ILE A 95 0.00 17.27 -4.65
CA ILE A 95 -0.06 15.88 -5.10
C ILE A 95 0.98 15.04 -4.36
N ALA A 96 2.25 15.47 -4.34
CA ALA A 96 3.32 14.77 -3.64
C ALA A 96 3.01 14.62 -2.15
N ARG A 97 2.54 15.69 -1.51
CA ARG A 97 2.21 15.68 -0.09
C ARG A 97 0.98 14.82 0.20
N GLY A 98 -0.04 14.85 -0.65
CA GLY A 98 -1.23 14.01 -0.54
C GLY A 98 -0.88 12.51 -0.61
N LEU A 99 -0.10 12.11 -1.60
CA LEU A 99 0.38 10.74 -1.75
C LEU A 99 1.26 10.29 -0.58
N TYR A 100 2.13 11.18 -0.08
CA TYR A 100 2.92 10.90 1.12
C TYR A 100 2.02 10.67 2.35
N LEU A 101 1.04 11.55 2.59
CA LEU A 101 0.12 11.45 3.71
C LEU A 101 -0.73 10.18 3.66
N LEU A 102 -1.10 9.72 2.47
CA LEU A 102 -1.87 8.50 2.28
C LEU A 102 -1.09 7.28 2.83
N VAL A 103 0.17 7.13 2.44
CA VAL A 103 1.01 6.02 2.93
C VAL A 103 1.43 6.22 4.38
N GLU A 104 1.73 7.45 4.81
CA GLU A 104 2.04 7.75 6.22
C GLU A 104 0.85 7.36 7.12
N THR A 105 -0.37 7.63 6.68
CA THR A 105 -1.58 7.29 7.45
C THR A 105 -1.84 5.79 7.45
N ALA A 106 -1.67 5.11 6.32
CA ALA A 106 -1.84 3.65 6.22
C ALA A 106 -0.81 2.87 7.06
N LEU A 107 0.43 3.33 7.07
CA LEU A 107 1.53 2.72 7.82
C LEU A 107 1.56 3.15 9.29
N ALA A 108 0.99 4.32 9.61
CA ALA A 108 0.96 4.92 10.94
C ALA A 108 2.25 4.67 11.76
N PRO A 109 3.43 5.17 11.30
CA PRO A 109 4.73 4.79 11.87
C PRO A 109 4.89 5.21 13.34
N ARG A 110 4.10 6.19 13.81
CA ARG A 110 4.10 6.71 15.19
C ARG A 110 2.97 6.16 16.05
N SER A 111 1.98 5.47 15.47
CA SER A 111 0.77 5.02 16.18
C SER A 111 0.41 3.59 15.78
N PRO A 112 1.03 2.57 16.41
CA PRO A 112 0.84 1.17 16.04
C PRO A 112 -0.62 0.68 16.18
N THR A 113 -1.42 1.33 17.05
CA THR A 113 -2.82 0.97 17.32
C THR A 113 -3.76 1.22 16.14
N ILE A 114 -3.44 2.20 15.28
CA ILE A 114 -4.27 2.58 14.12
C ILE A 114 -3.70 2.12 12.79
N ARG A 115 -2.56 1.42 12.82
CA ARG A 115 -1.89 0.92 11.63
C ARG A 115 -2.77 -0.07 10.87
N LEU A 116 -2.97 0.16 9.56
CA LEU A 116 -3.72 -0.73 8.70
C LEU A 116 -2.87 -1.92 8.23
N LEU A 117 -1.57 -1.71 7.99
CA LEU A 117 -0.68 -2.74 7.50
C LEU A 117 0.10 -3.39 8.66
N PRO A 118 0.15 -4.72 8.75
CA PRO A 118 0.87 -5.45 9.81
C PRO A 118 2.39 -5.37 9.58
N ALA A 119 2.98 -4.21 9.84
CA ALA A 119 4.42 -3.97 9.72
C ALA A 119 5.02 -3.56 11.06
N GLY A 120 6.25 -4.00 11.35
CA GLY A 120 6.97 -3.54 12.54
C GLY A 120 7.32 -2.05 12.44
N ASP A 121 7.50 -1.37 13.57
CA ASP A 121 7.73 0.08 13.63
C ASP A 121 8.95 0.53 12.81
N ARG A 122 10.02 -0.26 12.83
CA ARG A 122 11.22 0.04 12.05
C ARG A 122 10.95 -0.06 10.54
N THR A 123 10.20 -1.07 10.13
CA THR A 123 9.81 -1.28 8.73
C THR A 123 8.86 -0.18 8.27
N ALA A 124 7.86 0.19 9.07
CA ALA A 124 6.91 1.24 8.76
C ALA A 124 7.63 2.59 8.54
N ARG A 125 8.54 2.98 9.46
CA ARG A 125 9.35 4.21 9.31
C ARG A 125 10.24 4.19 8.07
N LEU A 126 10.89 3.05 7.80
CA LEU A 126 11.76 2.91 6.63
C LEU A 126 10.94 3.00 5.34
N LEU A 127 9.80 2.33 5.27
CA LEU A 127 8.91 2.34 4.12
C LEU A 127 8.35 3.74 3.85
N THR A 128 7.90 4.46 4.90
CA THR A 128 7.42 5.84 4.75
C THR A 128 8.52 6.78 4.24
N ARG A 129 9.76 6.60 4.70
CA ARG A 129 10.90 7.42 4.21
C ARG A 129 11.18 7.15 2.73
N TRP A 130 11.25 5.88 2.31
CA TRP A 130 11.46 5.53 0.92
C TRP A 130 10.31 5.99 0.01
N TRP A 131 9.08 5.89 0.50
CA TRP A 131 7.90 6.39 -0.21
C TRP A 131 8.00 7.88 -0.50
N ASN A 132 8.51 8.67 0.43
CA ASN A 132 8.71 10.10 0.22
C ASN A 132 9.65 10.40 -0.95
N PHE A 133 10.72 9.64 -1.12
CA PHE A 133 11.62 9.79 -2.27
C PHE A 133 10.95 9.36 -3.57
N LEU A 134 10.21 8.24 -3.57
CA LEU A 134 9.51 7.75 -4.75
C LEU A 134 8.42 8.70 -5.24
N VAL A 135 7.74 9.40 -4.35
CA VAL A 135 6.69 10.38 -4.72
C VAL A 135 7.29 11.73 -5.15
N ALA A 136 8.46 12.09 -4.64
CA ALA A 136 9.10 13.34 -5.00
C ALA A 136 9.54 13.38 -6.48
N ALA A 137 10.05 12.26 -7.01
CA ALA A 137 10.56 12.22 -8.37
C ALA A 137 9.51 12.52 -9.46
N PRO A 138 8.31 11.88 -9.49
CA PRO A 138 7.25 12.25 -10.44
C PRO A 138 6.81 13.71 -10.34
N SER A 139 6.76 14.25 -9.13
CA SER A 139 6.39 15.67 -8.92
C SER A 139 7.43 16.62 -9.53
N VAL A 140 8.71 16.27 -9.42
CA VAL A 140 9.79 17.03 -10.07
C VAL A 140 9.69 16.94 -11.60
N VAL A 141 9.36 15.76 -12.15
CA VAL A 141 9.16 15.59 -13.61
C VAL A 141 8.05 16.51 -14.11
N ILE A 142 6.90 16.53 -13.43
CA ILE A 142 5.76 17.37 -13.80
C ILE A 142 6.17 18.84 -13.76
N CYS A 143 6.83 19.30 -12.68
CA CYS A 143 7.32 20.68 -12.58
C CYS A 143 8.29 21.02 -13.72
N LEU A 144 9.26 20.17 -14.00
CA LEU A 144 10.25 20.43 -15.05
C LEU A 144 9.64 20.47 -16.46
N SER A 145 8.62 19.64 -16.73
CA SER A 145 7.92 19.64 -18.00
C SER A 145 7.21 20.96 -18.24
N VAL A 146 6.38 21.38 -17.29
CA VAL A 146 5.56 22.60 -17.43
C VAL A 146 6.43 23.87 -17.37
N LEU A 147 7.38 23.93 -16.43
CA LEU A 147 8.26 25.08 -16.31
C LEU A 147 9.24 25.20 -17.50
N GLY A 148 9.68 24.06 -18.04
CA GLY A 148 10.53 24.04 -19.21
C GLY A 148 9.85 24.65 -20.44
N GLU A 149 8.58 24.36 -20.65
CA GLU A 149 7.76 24.96 -21.71
C GLU A 149 7.55 26.45 -21.47
N GLU A 150 7.23 26.85 -20.25
CA GLU A 150 6.93 28.24 -19.91
C GLU A 150 8.15 29.16 -20.00
N PHE A 151 9.35 28.64 -19.75
CA PHE A 151 10.61 29.42 -19.83
C PHE A 151 11.33 29.29 -21.18
N ASP A 152 10.66 28.82 -22.22
CA ASP A 152 11.20 28.65 -23.56
C ASP A 152 12.52 27.87 -23.60
N LEU A 153 12.68 26.91 -22.66
CA LEU A 153 13.82 26.00 -22.69
C LEU A 153 13.76 25.17 -23.97
N SER A 154 14.90 24.97 -24.61
CA SER A 154 14.94 24.15 -25.82
C SER A 154 14.29 22.78 -25.53
N SER A 155 13.42 22.31 -26.42
CA SER A 155 12.73 21.02 -26.27
C SER A 155 13.70 19.87 -25.97
N ARG A 156 14.90 19.92 -26.54
CA ARG A 156 15.98 18.95 -26.26
C ARG A 156 16.50 19.01 -24.83
N GLY A 157 16.61 20.22 -24.27
CA GLY A 157 17.08 20.43 -22.89
C GLY A 157 16.06 19.91 -21.88
N THR A 158 14.79 20.28 -22.04
CA THR A 158 13.68 19.81 -21.20
C THR A 158 13.55 18.29 -21.24
N GLU A 159 13.61 17.71 -22.46
CA GLU A 159 13.54 16.27 -22.65
C GLU A 159 14.72 15.53 -21.97
N ALA A 160 15.93 16.05 -22.09
CA ALA A 160 17.10 15.48 -21.41
C ALA A 160 16.97 15.52 -19.89
N MET A 161 16.45 16.59 -19.33
CA MET A 161 16.18 16.72 -17.90
C MET A 161 15.10 15.73 -17.43
N ILE A 162 14.00 15.61 -18.16
CA ILE A 162 12.94 14.65 -17.85
C ILE A 162 13.49 13.22 -17.89
N ARG A 163 14.26 12.87 -18.90
CA ARG A 163 14.91 11.54 -18.99
C ARG A 163 15.82 11.26 -17.80
N ALA A 164 16.61 12.25 -17.38
CA ALA A 164 17.49 12.11 -16.22
C ALA A 164 16.72 11.87 -14.93
N VAL A 165 15.64 12.63 -14.69
CA VAL A 165 14.80 12.46 -13.48
C VAL A 165 14.07 11.13 -13.50
N VAL A 166 13.51 10.71 -14.64
CA VAL A 166 12.84 9.41 -14.78
C VAL A 166 13.83 8.26 -14.59
N LEU A 167 15.08 8.38 -15.09
CA LEU A 167 16.12 7.40 -14.81
C LEU A 167 16.42 7.30 -13.31
N VAL A 168 16.55 8.44 -12.63
CA VAL A 168 16.76 8.47 -11.17
C VAL A 168 15.59 7.80 -10.44
N GLU A 169 14.35 8.03 -10.88
CA GLU A 169 13.16 7.38 -10.32
C GLU A 169 13.22 5.86 -10.45
N HIS A 170 13.55 5.32 -11.64
CA HIS A 170 13.70 3.87 -11.84
C HIS A 170 14.84 3.29 -10.99
N ILE A 171 15.95 4.01 -10.85
CA ILE A 171 17.03 3.62 -9.93
C ILE A 171 16.54 3.56 -8.48
N LEU A 172 15.71 4.53 -8.05
CA LEU A 172 15.12 4.53 -6.71
C LEU A 172 14.13 3.37 -6.53
N ILE A 173 13.30 3.06 -7.54
CA ILE A 173 12.39 1.91 -7.54
C ILE A 173 13.17 0.61 -7.45
N ALA A 174 14.22 0.43 -8.27
CA ALA A 174 15.09 -0.74 -8.24
C ALA A 174 15.78 -0.90 -6.87
N ALA A 175 16.29 0.18 -6.31
CA ALA A 175 16.89 0.19 -4.97
C ALA A 175 15.87 -0.15 -3.88
N PHE A 176 14.63 0.34 -4.01
CA PHE A 176 13.51 0.00 -3.14
C PHE A 176 13.17 -1.49 -3.21
N ILE A 177 12.98 -2.04 -4.41
CA ILE A 177 12.72 -3.48 -4.64
C ILE A 177 13.83 -4.32 -3.99
N TRP A 178 15.09 -3.99 -4.27
CA TRP A 178 16.25 -4.68 -3.71
C TRP A 178 16.33 -4.61 -2.19
N ARG A 179 16.06 -3.44 -1.63
CA ARG A 179 16.12 -3.20 -0.17
C ARG A 179 15.03 -3.95 0.58
N PHE A 180 13.83 -4.02 -0.01
CA PHE A 180 12.65 -4.62 0.63
C PHE A 180 12.41 -6.09 0.24
N ARG A 181 13.23 -6.68 -0.63
CA ARG A 181 13.04 -8.06 -1.15
C ARG A 181 12.79 -9.11 -0.07
N HIS A 182 13.52 -9.05 1.04
CA HIS A 182 13.37 -10.01 2.14
C HIS A 182 12.15 -9.75 3.03
N ILE A 183 11.73 -8.50 3.14
CA ILE A 183 10.57 -8.13 3.94
C ILE A 183 9.30 -8.59 3.22
N VAL A 184 9.20 -8.32 1.92
CA VAL A 184 8.08 -8.74 1.08
C VAL A 184 8.05 -10.26 0.94
N ALA A 185 9.19 -10.91 0.71
CA ALA A 185 9.26 -12.38 0.65
C ALA A 185 8.73 -13.03 1.93
N ARG A 186 9.03 -12.50 3.10
CA ARG A 186 8.50 -12.99 4.39
C ARG A 186 7.01 -12.71 4.55
N ALA A 187 6.53 -11.58 4.07
CA ALA A 187 5.11 -11.23 4.13
C ALA A 187 4.25 -12.12 3.20
N LEU A 188 4.82 -12.57 2.08
CA LEU A 188 4.17 -13.45 1.11
C LEU A 188 4.18 -14.93 1.53
N GLN A 189 4.97 -15.31 2.55
CA GLN A 189 5.04 -16.69 3.04
C GLN A 189 4.04 -16.89 4.19
N PRO A 190 2.95 -17.63 4.01
CA PRO A 190 2.02 -17.98 5.09
C PRO A 190 2.68 -18.98 6.04
N GLN A 191 2.91 -18.60 7.28
CA GLN A 191 3.58 -19.41 8.30
C GLN A 191 2.81 -20.69 8.65
N SER A 192 1.49 -20.74 8.41
CA SER A 192 0.62 -21.85 8.79
C SER A 192 0.55 -23.02 7.80
N LEU A 193 1.23 -22.93 6.64
CA LEU A 193 1.08 -23.89 5.54
C LEU A 193 2.43 -24.45 5.05
N GLN A 194 3.51 -24.27 5.81
CA GLN A 194 4.88 -24.63 5.39
C GLN A 194 5.09 -26.15 5.19
N ASP A 195 4.25 -26.98 5.76
CA ASP A 195 4.39 -28.45 5.71
C ASP A 195 3.85 -29.10 4.42
N ARG A 196 3.24 -28.32 3.52
CA ARG A 196 2.71 -28.85 2.25
C ARG A 196 3.67 -28.58 1.09
N PRO A 197 3.99 -29.55 0.22
CA PRO A 197 4.98 -29.42 -0.87
C PRO A 197 4.63 -28.29 -1.84
N PHE A 198 3.37 -28.01 -2.11
CA PHE A 198 2.92 -26.88 -2.92
C PHE A 198 3.35 -25.52 -2.33
N TRP A 199 3.25 -25.36 -1.01
CA TRP A 199 3.63 -24.11 -0.34
C TRP A 199 5.14 -23.91 -0.24
N VAL A 200 5.93 -24.98 -0.28
CA VAL A 200 7.39 -24.90 -0.41
C VAL A 200 7.76 -24.27 -1.77
N PHE A 201 7.07 -24.69 -2.84
CA PHE A 201 7.24 -24.09 -4.17
C PHE A 201 6.80 -22.63 -4.20
N VAL A 202 5.62 -22.30 -3.66
CA VAL A 202 5.13 -20.91 -3.53
C VAL A 202 6.11 -20.07 -2.72
N GLY A 203 6.67 -20.60 -1.64
CA GLY A 203 7.69 -19.93 -0.84
C GLY A 203 9.01 -19.70 -1.59
N ALA A 204 9.41 -20.58 -2.50
CA ALA A 204 10.56 -20.40 -3.38
C ALA A 204 10.30 -19.27 -4.40
N VAL A 205 9.12 -19.28 -5.04
CA VAL A 205 8.69 -18.21 -5.96
C VAL A 205 8.56 -16.87 -5.24
N ALA A 206 7.98 -16.87 -4.04
CA ALA A 206 7.87 -15.65 -3.21
C ALA A 206 9.23 -15.06 -2.81
N ARG A 207 10.30 -15.86 -2.73
CA ARG A 207 11.66 -15.34 -2.52
C ARG A 207 12.25 -14.66 -3.74
N LEU A 208 11.81 -15.03 -4.93
CA LEU A 208 12.30 -14.53 -6.22
C LEU A 208 11.42 -13.40 -6.80
N TRP A 209 10.37 -12.94 -6.08
CA TRP A 209 9.44 -11.90 -6.55
C TRP A 209 10.13 -10.63 -7.07
N TRP A 210 11.30 -10.30 -6.51
CA TRP A 210 12.09 -9.12 -6.87
C TRP A 210 12.67 -9.21 -8.29
N VAL A 211 12.91 -10.43 -8.81
CA VAL A 211 13.47 -10.61 -10.17
C VAL A 211 12.48 -10.14 -11.23
N PRO A 212 11.22 -10.64 -11.30
CA PRO A 212 10.25 -10.12 -12.24
C PRO A 212 9.91 -8.64 -12.00
N ALA A 213 9.94 -8.17 -10.74
CA ALA A 213 9.70 -6.76 -10.44
C ALA A 213 10.80 -5.85 -11.01
N LEU A 214 12.09 -6.20 -10.86
CA LEU A 214 13.20 -5.46 -11.47
C LEU A 214 13.19 -5.57 -13.00
N PHE A 215 12.88 -6.75 -13.54
CA PHE A 215 12.75 -6.93 -14.99
C PHE A 215 11.67 -6.02 -15.57
N PHE A 216 10.52 -5.95 -14.90
CA PHE A 216 9.41 -5.08 -15.32
C PHE A 216 9.80 -3.60 -15.24
N ASP A 217 10.44 -3.17 -14.16
CA ASP A 217 10.91 -1.79 -13.95
C ASP A 217 11.89 -1.36 -15.06
N ILE A 218 12.92 -2.18 -15.33
CA ILE A 218 13.91 -1.92 -16.39
C ILE A 218 13.25 -1.92 -17.76
N SER A 219 12.34 -2.87 -18.02
CA SER A 219 11.62 -2.96 -19.31
C SER A 219 10.78 -1.73 -19.55
N LEU A 220 10.08 -1.24 -18.51
CA LEU A 220 9.25 -0.05 -18.58
C LEU A 220 10.10 1.18 -18.94
N TRP A 221 11.26 1.34 -18.29
CA TRP A 221 12.19 2.42 -18.60
C TRP A 221 12.71 2.34 -20.03
N ILE A 222 13.11 1.15 -20.51
CA ILE A 222 13.61 0.96 -21.88
C ILE A 222 12.52 1.33 -22.91
N VAL A 223 11.29 0.83 -22.73
CA VAL A 223 10.16 1.11 -23.63
C VAL A 223 9.88 2.60 -23.67
N TRP A 224 9.82 3.25 -22.50
CA TRP A 224 9.59 4.68 -22.40
C TRP A 224 10.73 5.48 -23.07
N ALA A 225 11.99 5.15 -22.81
CA ALA A 225 13.16 5.81 -23.41
C ALA A 225 13.24 5.60 -24.95
N ALA A 226 12.80 4.43 -25.43
CA ALA A 226 12.76 4.13 -26.86
C ALA A 226 11.62 4.90 -27.57
N HIS A 227 10.46 5.02 -26.92
CA HIS A 227 9.30 5.73 -27.48
C HIS A 227 9.60 7.21 -27.71
N LEU A 228 10.33 7.85 -26.83
CA LEU A 228 10.78 9.24 -26.98
C LEU A 228 11.74 9.45 -28.18
N ARG A 229 12.45 8.41 -28.62
CA ARG A 229 13.30 8.48 -29.82
C ARG A 229 12.53 8.34 -31.12
N GLY A 230 11.38 7.67 -31.11
CA GLY A 230 10.55 7.44 -32.31
C GLY A 230 9.69 8.61 -32.74
N GLY A 231 9.53 9.64 -31.92
CA GLY A 231 8.72 10.81 -32.22
C GLY A 231 9.39 11.84 -33.17
N TYR A 232 10.62 11.57 -33.63
CA TYR A 232 11.40 12.48 -34.50
C TYR A 232 11.69 11.88 -35.90
N MET A 233 11.00 10.84 -36.29
CA MET A 233 10.93 10.40 -37.70
C MET A 233 9.55 10.76 -38.22
#